data_00968ddcfec65e8635fb5c8f220e117e
#
_entry.id   00968ddcfec65e8635fb5c8f220e117e
#
_cell.length_a   1.000
_cell.length_b   1.000
_cell.length_c   1.000
_cell.angle_alpha   90.00
_cell.angle_beta   90.00
_cell.angle_gamma   90.00
#
_symmetry.space_group_name_H-M   'P 1'
#
loop_
_entity.id
_entity.type
_entity.pdbx_description
1 polymer ?
#
loop_
_entity_poly.entity_id
_entity_poly.type
_entity_poly.pdbx_seq_one_letter_code
_entity_poly.pdbx_strand_id
1 'polypeptide(L)'
;MGTPAPRTVDAWLVCGGRYHDIDHARLELLRLFAEHPHIRVRVREDYRDLEGLEQADFLVTYTVDMAPDDAGAERLRNFVAGGKRWLALHGTNSLLQLEGKRWVAPRTAPVFMETLGSQFLAHPPIKPYRVEVTDPTHPLVADIEPFMADDELYLSALHGPLQV
;
A
#
# COMPACT_ATOMS: atom_id res chain seq x y z
N MET A 1 -13.37 8.02 37.46
CA MET A 1 -12.12 7.34 37.02
C MET A 1 -11.90 7.74 35.57
N GLY A 2 -10.79 8.42 35.27
CA GLY A 2 -10.48 8.83 33.88
C GLY A 2 -10.19 7.61 33.02
N THR A 3 -10.66 7.59 31.78
CA THR A 3 -10.31 6.59 30.78
C THR A 3 -8.77 6.62 30.62
N PRO A 4 -8.06 5.48 30.69
CA PRO A 4 -6.63 5.47 30.47
C PRO A 4 -6.31 6.06 29.10
N ALA A 5 -5.21 6.82 29.00
CA ALA A 5 -4.77 7.34 27.71
C ALA A 5 -4.56 6.19 26.72
N PRO A 6 -4.92 6.35 25.44
CA PRO A 6 -4.72 5.30 24.44
C PRO A 6 -3.24 4.96 24.32
N ARG A 7 -2.93 3.67 24.09
CA ARG A 7 -1.57 3.22 23.81
C ARG A 7 -1.01 3.95 22.59
N THR A 8 0.22 4.39 22.66
CA THR A 8 0.92 4.89 21.49
C THR A 8 1.06 3.78 20.45
N VAL A 9 0.76 4.09 19.20
CA VAL A 9 0.85 3.20 18.06
C VAL A 9 1.95 3.72 17.13
N ASP A 10 2.91 2.89 16.79
CA ASP A 10 4.02 3.23 15.91
C ASP A 10 3.70 2.79 14.48
N ALA A 11 3.64 3.74 13.56
CA ALA A 11 3.37 3.52 12.15
C ALA A 11 4.60 3.87 11.30
N TRP A 12 4.78 3.13 10.20
CA TRP A 12 5.68 3.52 9.12
C TRP A 12 4.88 3.93 7.90
N LEU A 13 5.34 4.99 7.24
CA LEU A 13 4.82 5.46 5.97
C LEU A 13 5.96 5.49 4.96
N VAL A 14 5.87 4.66 3.91
CA VAL A 14 6.75 4.73 2.75
C VAL A 14 6.00 5.38 1.60
N CYS A 15 6.44 6.57 1.19
CA CYS A 15 5.84 7.34 0.11
C CYS A 15 6.92 7.73 -0.88
N GLY A 16 6.93 7.14 -2.08
CA GLY A 16 7.98 7.39 -3.05
C GLY A 16 7.73 6.77 -4.42
N GLY A 17 8.65 7.00 -5.34
CA GLY A 17 8.58 6.46 -6.69
C GLY A 17 8.39 7.53 -7.77
N ARG A 18 7.71 7.16 -8.88
CA ARG A 18 7.57 7.98 -10.07
C ARG A 18 6.11 8.07 -10.54
N TYR A 19 5.87 8.95 -11.50
CA TYR A 19 4.63 9.11 -12.28
C TYR A 19 3.43 9.71 -11.56
N HIS A 20 3.43 9.80 -10.25
CA HIS A 20 2.33 10.36 -9.45
C HIS A 20 2.82 11.54 -8.60
N ASP A 21 1.89 12.33 -8.11
CA ASP A 21 2.17 13.38 -7.12
C ASP A 21 2.37 12.73 -5.73
N ILE A 22 3.59 12.24 -5.52
CA ILE A 22 3.99 11.55 -4.29
C ILE A 22 3.88 12.47 -3.08
N ASP A 23 4.19 13.75 -3.24
CA ASP A 23 4.15 14.71 -2.13
C ASP A 23 2.71 15.04 -1.74
N HIS A 24 1.80 15.12 -2.70
CA HIS A 24 0.37 15.24 -2.41
C HIS A 24 -0.14 14.01 -1.63
N ALA A 25 0.13 12.81 -2.11
CA ALA A 25 -0.27 11.57 -1.43
C ALA A 25 0.30 11.50 0.01
N ARG A 26 1.59 11.84 0.17
CA ARG A 26 2.24 11.90 1.49
C ARG A 26 1.55 12.90 2.41
N LEU A 27 1.22 14.09 1.90
CA LEU A 27 0.54 15.13 2.67
C LEU A 27 -0.83 14.67 3.15
N GLU A 28 -1.64 14.07 2.27
CA GLU A 28 -2.97 13.60 2.63
C GLU A 28 -2.92 12.46 3.66
N LEU A 29 -2.00 11.50 3.50
CA LEU A 29 -1.80 10.44 4.48
C LEU A 29 -1.33 10.97 5.84
N LEU A 30 -0.43 11.96 5.85
CA LEU A 30 0.02 12.59 7.10
C LEU A 30 -1.10 13.41 7.78
N ARG A 31 -1.99 14.04 7.02
CA ARG A 31 -3.18 14.71 7.56
C ARG A 31 -4.11 13.70 8.24
N LEU A 32 -4.36 12.56 7.59
CA LEU A 32 -5.16 11.47 8.16
C LEU A 32 -4.53 10.97 9.47
N PHE A 33 -3.22 10.74 9.51
CA PHE A 33 -2.55 10.35 10.77
C PHE A 33 -2.67 11.41 11.86
N ALA A 34 -2.62 12.69 11.51
CA ALA A 34 -2.70 13.79 12.46
C ALA A 34 -4.06 13.88 13.19
N GLU A 35 -5.12 13.28 12.63
CA GLU A 35 -6.42 13.14 13.31
C GLU A 35 -6.35 12.19 14.51
N HIS A 36 -5.28 11.38 14.60
CA HIS A 36 -5.07 10.35 15.63
C HIS A 36 -3.79 10.61 16.44
N PRO A 37 -3.82 11.50 17.46
CA PRO A 37 -2.61 11.96 18.17
C PRO A 37 -1.85 10.86 18.93
N HIS A 38 -2.43 9.67 19.08
CA HIS A 38 -1.75 8.51 19.65
C HIS A 38 -0.94 7.71 18.63
N ILE A 39 -1.00 8.05 17.31
CA ILE A 39 -0.20 7.41 16.26
C ILE A 39 1.06 8.25 16.02
N ARG A 40 2.22 7.61 16.11
CA ARG A 40 3.50 8.18 15.74
C ARG A 40 3.95 7.62 14.40
N VAL A 41 4.26 8.49 13.44
CA VAL A 41 4.60 8.09 12.08
C VAL A 41 6.08 8.31 11.81
N ARG A 42 6.76 7.28 11.28
CA ARG A 42 8.07 7.39 10.65
C ARG A 42 7.90 7.41 9.15
N VAL A 43 8.33 8.50 8.51
CA VAL A 43 8.27 8.64 7.04
C VAL A 43 9.57 8.16 6.41
N ARG A 44 9.42 7.43 5.29
CA ARG A 44 10.50 7.01 4.39
C ARG A 44 10.12 7.35 2.96
N GLU A 45 11.11 7.63 2.14
CA GLU A 45 10.90 7.93 0.71
C GLU A 45 11.09 6.69 -0.17
N ASP A 46 11.67 5.64 0.40
CA ASP A 46 11.95 4.39 -0.29
C ASP A 46 12.09 3.21 0.69
N TYR A 47 12.43 2.03 0.15
CA TYR A 47 12.62 0.79 0.90
C TYR A 47 14.09 0.50 1.28
N ARG A 48 15.02 1.45 1.09
CA ARG A 48 16.47 1.22 1.35
C ARG A 48 16.78 1.09 2.84
N ASP A 49 16.05 1.79 3.68
CA ASP A 49 16.22 1.73 5.13
C ASP A 49 14.92 1.23 5.79
N LEU A 50 14.85 -0.07 6.00
CA LEU A 50 13.78 -0.74 6.73
C LEU A 50 14.23 -1.20 8.13
N GLU A 51 15.38 -0.71 8.64
CA GLU A 51 15.82 -1.03 9.99
C GLU A 51 14.85 -0.50 11.03
N GLY A 52 14.40 -1.38 11.93
CA GLY A 52 13.42 -1.06 12.96
C GLY A 52 11.95 -1.17 12.50
N LEU A 53 11.68 -1.60 11.26
CA LEU A 53 10.31 -1.84 10.81
C LEU A 53 9.57 -2.84 11.71
N GLU A 54 10.26 -3.86 12.20
CA GLU A 54 9.70 -4.89 13.09
C GLU A 54 9.14 -4.33 14.40
N GLN A 55 9.56 -3.13 14.81
CA GLN A 55 9.07 -2.44 16.00
C GLN A 55 7.76 -1.68 15.72
N ALA A 56 7.43 -1.43 14.45
CA ALA A 56 6.18 -0.77 14.09
C ALA A 56 4.96 -1.67 14.36
N ASP A 57 3.84 -1.05 14.64
CA ASP A 57 2.55 -1.74 14.75
C ASP A 57 1.95 -2.01 13.38
N PHE A 58 2.14 -1.08 12.43
CA PHE A 58 1.69 -1.24 11.05
C PHE A 58 2.52 -0.41 10.05
N LEU A 59 2.38 -0.75 8.78
CA LEU A 59 3.00 -0.10 7.64
C LEU A 59 1.93 0.43 6.68
N VAL A 60 2.13 1.63 6.16
CA VAL A 60 1.39 2.17 5.02
C VAL A 60 2.37 2.46 3.89
N THR A 61 2.04 2.08 2.67
CA THR A 61 2.85 2.40 1.50
C THR A 61 2.01 3.04 0.41
N TYR A 62 2.52 4.10 -0.17
CA TYR A 62 2.09 4.67 -1.44
C TYR A 62 3.33 4.82 -2.31
N THR A 63 3.63 3.79 -3.08
CA THR A 63 4.83 3.76 -3.92
C THR A 63 4.45 3.38 -5.34
N VAL A 64 5.21 3.86 -6.32
CA VAL A 64 5.00 3.54 -7.73
C VAL A 64 6.34 3.32 -8.40
N ASP A 65 6.47 2.23 -9.15
CA ASP A 65 7.72 1.83 -9.83
C ASP A 65 8.90 1.74 -8.87
N MET A 66 8.65 1.17 -7.70
CA MET A 66 9.61 1.03 -6.62
C MET A 66 9.41 -0.28 -5.87
N ALA A 67 10.48 -1.04 -5.70
CA ALA A 67 10.51 -2.25 -4.87
C ALA A 67 11.73 -2.23 -3.95
N PRO A 68 11.69 -2.94 -2.81
CA PRO A 68 12.88 -3.22 -2.02
C PRO A 68 13.84 -4.17 -2.78
N ASP A 69 15.06 -4.25 -2.29
CA ASP A 69 15.93 -5.38 -2.61
C ASP A 69 15.43 -6.69 -1.97
N ASP A 70 16.11 -7.81 -2.26
CA ASP A 70 15.68 -9.12 -1.76
C ASP A 70 15.64 -9.17 -0.23
N ALA A 71 16.59 -8.55 0.45
CA ALA A 71 16.63 -8.51 1.91
C ALA A 71 15.48 -7.68 2.50
N GLY A 72 15.16 -6.56 1.87
CA GLY A 72 14.01 -5.73 2.23
C GLY A 72 12.68 -6.43 1.97
N ALA A 73 12.55 -7.15 0.84
CA ALA A 73 11.37 -7.94 0.52
C ALA A 73 11.12 -9.04 1.58
N GLU A 74 12.18 -9.75 1.98
CA GLU A 74 12.12 -10.74 3.06
C GLU A 74 11.76 -10.12 4.41
N ARG A 75 12.26 -8.94 4.71
CA ARG A 75 11.90 -8.21 5.93
C ARG A 75 10.41 -7.84 5.95
N LEU A 76 9.86 -7.36 4.82
CA LEU A 76 8.43 -7.08 4.69
C LEU A 76 7.58 -8.34 4.83
N ARG A 77 8.00 -9.44 4.22
CA ARG A 77 7.33 -10.75 4.36
C ARG A 77 7.29 -11.19 5.82
N ASN A 78 8.42 -11.12 6.52
CA ASN A 78 8.50 -11.48 7.94
C ASN A 78 7.67 -10.55 8.83
N PHE A 79 7.59 -9.26 8.50
CA PHE A 79 6.75 -8.29 9.19
C PHE A 79 5.26 -8.71 9.14
N VAL A 80 4.74 -9.03 7.95
CA VAL A 80 3.36 -9.48 7.77
C VAL A 80 3.14 -10.87 8.38
N ALA A 81 4.06 -11.82 8.17
CA ALA A 81 3.99 -13.16 8.76
C ALA A 81 4.02 -13.14 10.29
N GLY A 82 4.66 -12.13 10.88
CA GLY A 82 4.63 -11.85 12.32
C GLY A 82 3.31 -11.27 12.84
N GLY A 83 2.28 -11.16 12.01
CA GLY A 83 0.95 -10.65 12.36
C GLY A 83 0.83 -9.12 12.34
N LYS A 84 1.81 -8.42 11.80
CA LYS A 84 1.75 -6.97 11.60
C LYS A 84 0.89 -6.65 10.37
N ARG A 85 0.38 -5.43 10.32
CA ARG A 85 -0.54 -4.99 9.26
C ARG A 85 0.16 -4.11 8.24
N TRP A 86 -0.19 -4.28 6.99
CA TRP A 86 0.31 -3.48 5.89
C TRP A 86 -0.85 -3.01 5.01
N LEU A 87 -1.03 -1.69 4.92
CA LEU A 87 -1.93 -1.06 3.98
C LEU A 87 -1.10 -0.59 2.77
N ALA A 88 -1.19 -1.32 1.68
CA ALA A 88 -0.54 -1.00 0.42
C ALA A 88 -1.54 -0.29 -0.50
N LEU A 89 -1.20 0.91 -0.90
CA LEU A 89 -2.09 1.77 -1.70
C LEU A 89 -1.60 1.87 -3.13
N HIS A 90 -2.57 1.91 -4.05
CA HIS A 90 -2.41 2.25 -5.46
C HIS A 90 -1.24 1.49 -6.13
N GLY A 91 -0.24 2.22 -6.67
CA GLY A 91 0.88 1.68 -7.42
C GLY A 91 1.93 0.90 -6.61
N THR A 92 1.70 0.61 -5.32
CA THR A 92 2.65 -0.18 -4.53
C THR A 92 2.96 -1.54 -5.15
N ASN A 93 2.01 -2.13 -5.87
CA ASN A 93 2.18 -3.38 -6.60
C ASN A 93 2.59 -3.19 -8.07
N SER A 94 2.96 -1.96 -8.48
CA SER A 94 3.28 -1.62 -9.86
C SER A 94 4.78 -1.40 -10.05
N LEU A 95 5.39 -2.22 -10.88
CA LEU A 95 6.73 -2.01 -11.41
C LEU A 95 6.64 -1.87 -12.92
N LEU A 96 7.36 -0.91 -13.49
CA LEU A 96 7.28 -0.54 -14.89
C LEU A 96 8.65 -0.63 -15.56
N GLN A 97 8.69 -1.13 -16.76
CA GLN A 97 9.87 -1.20 -17.59
C GLN A 97 9.56 -0.70 -18.99
N LEU A 98 10.46 0.05 -19.58
CA LEU A 98 10.34 0.48 -20.97
C LEU A 98 11.01 -0.57 -21.88
N GLU A 99 10.21 -1.25 -22.69
CA GLU A 99 10.67 -2.17 -23.72
C GLU A 99 10.47 -1.54 -25.11
N GLY A 100 11.57 -1.05 -25.68
CA GLY A 100 11.49 -0.25 -26.91
C GLY A 100 10.73 1.05 -26.71
N LYS A 101 9.48 1.11 -27.23
CA LYS A 101 8.57 2.27 -27.07
C LYS A 101 7.33 1.96 -26.22
N ARG A 102 7.30 0.79 -25.61
CA ARG A 102 6.14 0.31 -24.86
C ARG A 102 6.48 0.14 -23.38
N TRP A 103 5.61 0.63 -22.50
CA TRP A 103 5.68 0.32 -21.08
C TRP A 103 5.07 -1.06 -20.83
N VAL A 104 5.75 -1.85 -20.03
CA VAL A 104 5.34 -3.18 -19.59
C VAL A 104 5.47 -3.30 -18.08
N ALA A 105 4.68 -4.18 -17.48
CA ALA A 105 4.80 -4.54 -16.07
C ALA A 105 5.58 -5.88 -15.96
N PRO A 106 6.90 -5.82 -15.66
CA PRO A 106 7.73 -7.01 -15.60
C PRO A 106 7.38 -7.87 -14.40
N ARG A 107 7.53 -9.20 -14.53
CA ARG A 107 7.33 -10.16 -13.43
C ARG A 107 8.58 -10.24 -12.57
N THR A 108 8.91 -9.16 -11.89
CA THR A 108 10.10 -9.03 -11.02
C THR A 108 9.67 -8.88 -9.56
N ALA A 109 10.65 -8.94 -8.63
CA ALA A 109 10.44 -8.84 -7.19
C ALA A 109 9.38 -9.83 -6.64
N PRO A 110 9.50 -11.14 -6.89
CA PRO A 110 8.45 -12.12 -6.60
C PRO A 110 8.07 -12.14 -5.12
N VAL A 111 9.02 -12.12 -4.20
CA VAL A 111 8.77 -12.14 -2.76
C VAL A 111 7.94 -10.91 -2.31
N PHE A 112 8.26 -9.75 -2.87
CA PHE A 112 7.53 -8.51 -2.59
C PHE A 112 6.09 -8.57 -3.10
N MET A 113 5.90 -9.00 -4.36
CA MET A 113 4.57 -9.11 -4.98
C MET A 113 3.70 -10.21 -4.35
N GLU A 114 4.29 -11.34 -3.99
CA GLU A 114 3.61 -12.40 -3.24
C GLU A 114 3.16 -11.93 -1.85
N THR A 115 3.99 -11.14 -1.17
CA THR A 115 3.64 -10.55 0.13
C THR A 115 2.50 -9.55 0.02
N LEU A 116 2.46 -8.76 -1.06
CA LEU A 116 1.34 -7.87 -1.38
C LEU A 116 0.05 -8.61 -1.77
N GLY A 117 0.18 -9.85 -2.25
CA GLY A 117 -0.93 -10.66 -2.75
C GLY A 117 -1.36 -10.31 -4.17
N SER A 118 -0.79 -9.28 -4.79
CA SER A 118 -1.12 -8.89 -6.16
C SER A 118 0.04 -8.19 -6.85
N GLN A 119 0.00 -8.22 -8.20
CA GLN A 119 0.93 -7.47 -9.04
C GLN A 119 0.18 -6.83 -10.20
N PHE A 120 0.38 -5.53 -10.38
CA PHE A 120 -0.15 -4.76 -11.50
C PHE A 120 0.28 -5.34 -12.84
N LEU A 121 -0.62 -5.33 -13.81
CA LEU A 121 -0.39 -5.76 -15.19
C LEU A 121 -0.57 -4.63 -16.18
N ALA A 122 -1.68 -3.93 -16.07
CA ALA A 122 -2.09 -2.87 -16.97
C ALA A 122 -3.31 -2.14 -16.39
N HIS A 123 -3.68 -1.05 -17.02
CA HIS A 123 -5.01 -0.45 -16.87
C HIS A 123 -5.56 -0.06 -18.26
N PRO A 124 -6.87 -0.12 -18.49
CA PRO A 124 -7.50 0.47 -19.66
C PRO A 124 -7.37 2.00 -19.63
N PRO A 125 -7.76 2.72 -20.71
CA PRO A 125 -7.91 4.17 -20.65
C PRO A 125 -8.80 4.58 -19.47
N ILE A 126 -8.39 5.65 -18.76
CA ILE A 126 -9.12 6.19 -17.61
C ILE A 126 -10.56 6.51 -18.02
N LYS A 127 -11.49 5.98 -17.27
CA LYS A 127 -12.95 6.18 -17.44
C LYS A 127 -13.62 5.96 -16.11
N PRO A 128 -14.73 6.66 -15.81
CA PRO A 128 -15.52 6.37 -14.64
C PRO A 128 -15.96 4.90 -14.58
N TYR A 129 -15.79 4.28 -13.41
CA TYR A 129 -16.28 2.93 -13.12
C TYR A 129 -16.94 2.87 -11.76
N ARG A 130 -17.83 1.90 -11.58
CA ARG A 130 -18.52 1.70 -10.31
C ARG A 130 -17.69 0.78 -9.41
N VAL A 131 -17.53 1.18 -8.17
CA VAL A 131 -16.97 0.37 -7.10
C VAL A 131 -18.13 -0.20 -6.28
N GLU A 132 -18.15 -1.52 -6.12
CA GLU A 132 -19.13 -2.24 -5.33
C GLU A 132 -18.49 -2.76 -4.05
N VAL A 133 -19.23 -2.72 -2.95
CA VAL A 133 -18.83 -3.33 -1.69
C VAL A 133 -19.38 -4.75 -1.65
N THR A 134 -18.53 -5.75 -1.77
CA THR A 134 -18.93 -7.16 -1.86
C THR A 134 -19.35 -7.76 -0.53
N ASP A 135 -18.75 -7.34 0.58
CA ASP A 135 -19.12 -7.73 1.95
C ASP A 135 -19.27 -6.49 2.84
N PRO A 136 -20.45 -5.87 2.90
CA PRO A 136 -20.68 -4.67 3.72
C PRO A 136 -20.62 -4.95 5.23
N THR A 137 -20.54 -6.22 5.64
CA THR A 137 -20.40 -6.58 7.07
C THR A 137 -18.95 -6.60 7.54
N HIS A 138 -17.99 -6.58 6.61
CA HIS A 138 -16.58 -6.56 6.97
C HIS A 138 -16.19 -5.21 7.61
N PRO A 139 -15.54 -5.21 8.79
CA PRO A 139 -15.31 -3.98 9.58
C PRO A 139 -14.49 -2.89 8.88
N LEU A 140 -13.70 -3.23 7.86
CA LEU A 140 -12.93 -2.24 7.09
C LEU A 140 -13.77 -1.46 6.06
N VAL A 141 -14.97 -1.94 5.71
CA VAL A 141 -15.82 -1.36 4.67
C VAL A 141 -17.28 -1.20 5.10
N ALA A 142 -17.61 -1.44 6.37
CA ALA A 142 -18.97 -1.46 6.89
C ALA A 142 -19.76 -0.17 6.64
N ASP A 143 -19.09 0.98 6.57
CA ASP A 143 -19.71 2.27 6.36
C ASP A 143 -19.48 2.83 4.94
N ILE A 144 -19.00 1.98 4.02
CA ILE A 144 -18.74 2.39 2.64
C ILE A 144 -19.88 1.96 1.74
N GLU A 145 -20.58 2.93 1.16
CA GLU A 145 -21.57 2.70 0.13
C GLU A 145 -20.90 2.57 -1.25
N PRO A 146 -21.49 1.80 -2.22
CA PRO A 146 -21.00 1.76 -3.58
C PRO A 146 -20.88 3.16 -4.20
N PHE A 147 -19.79 3.43 -4.91
CA PHE A 147 -19.51 4.75 -5.47
C PHE A 147 -18.95 4.69 -6.90
N MET A 148 -18.92 5.83 -7.57
CA MET A 148 -18.24 6.00 -8.86
C MET A 148 -16.84 6.53 -8.63
N ALA A 149 -15.85 5.85 -9.19
CA ALA A 149 -14.46 6.31 -9.27
C ALA A 149 -14.15 6.77 -10.70
N ASP A 150 -13.38 7.83 -10.83
CA ASP A 150 -12.79 8.27 -12.10
C ASP A 150 -11.28 8.22 -11.95
N ASP A 151 -10.72 7.04 -12.17
CA ASP A 151 -9.34 6.71 -11.88
C ASP A 151 -8.86 5.53 -12.74
N GLU A 152 -7.62 5.10 -12.54
CA GLU A 152 -7.01 3.96 -13.19
C GLU A 152 -7.59 2.64 -12.64
N LEU A 153 -8.37 1.95 -13.46
CA LEU A 153 -8.85 0.60 -13.11
C LEU A 153 -7.71 -0.41 -13.28
N TYR A 154 -7.04 -0.77 -12.19
CA TYR A 154 -5.92 -1.71 -12.22
C TYR A 154 -6.38 -3.14 -12.51
N LEU A 155 -5.79 -3.71 -13.57
CA LEU A 155 -5.83 -5.14 -13.84
C LEU A 155 -4.58 -5.75 -13.19
N SER A 156 -4.79 -6.65 -12.23
CA SER A 156 -3.70 -7.24 -11.47
C SER A 156 -3.69 -8.76 -11.56
N ALA A 157 -2.50 -9.35 -11.56
CA ALA A 157 -2.34 -10.77 -11.23
C ALA A 157 -2.47 -10.94 -9.72
N LEU A 158 -3.19 -11.98 -9.30
CA LEU A 158 -3.37 -12.32 -7.91
C LEU A 158 -2.37 -13.41 -7.49
N HIS A 159 -1.83 -13.28 -6.29
CA HIS A 159 -0.89 -14.22 -5.68
C HIS A 159 -1.54 -14.83 -4.41
N GLY A 160 -2.01 -16.06 -4.52
CA GLY A 160 -2.66 -16.77 -3.41
C GLY A 160 -4.14 -16.41 -3.21
N PRO A 161 -4.76 -16.94 -2.16
CA PRO A 161 -6.14 -16.64 -1.82
C PRO A 161 -6.26 -15.22 -1.27
N LEU A 162 -7.16 -14.43 -1.85
CA LEU A 162 -7.49 -13.07 -1.41
C LEU A 162 -8.97 -12.99 -1.04
N GLN A 163 -9.28 -12.18 -0.06
CA GLN A 163 -10.63 -11.72 0.21
C GLN A 163 -10.84 -10.41 -0.56
N VAL A 164 -11.81 -10.39 -1.47
CA VAL A 164 -12.14 -9.25 -2.32
C VAL A 164 -13.56 -8.80 -2.03
#